data_e00cacf7133faf9582707d4187565107
#
_entry.id   e00cacf7133faf9582707d4187565107
#
_cell.length_a   1.000
_cell.length_b   1.000
_cell.length_c   1.000
_cell.angle_alpha   90.00
_cell.angle_beta   90.00
_cell.angle_gamma   90.00
#
_symmetry.space_group_name_H-M   'P 1'
#
loop_
_entity.id
_entity.type
_entity.pdbx_description
1 polymer ?
#
loop_
_entity_poly.entity_id
_entity_poly.type
_entity_poly.pdbx_seq_one_letter_code
_entity_poly.pdbx_strand_id
1 'polypeptide(L)'
;MNRRKFLYNCTALGIGSMALPSLRSAYIPGTVPMGIVVHSYANRWQSKAKSQKYPGFSNAIHLMEHCHQIGAGGIQVVVRDWTADFANKLRDKREKLGLYLEGSIAVPETQADVPKFEQEVINSKEAGANILRTVTSKGRRYEIFHSAEDVARFKKNALASLRLAEPVLRKQKVKLAIENHKDWRADELVTALKQLQSEWIGVTLDFGNSIALLEDPMEVVEKLVPYVFTTHVKNMGVEEYRDGFLLSEVPLGNGFLNMQQIVTLCKQHNSAVTFNLEMITRDPLEIPCLKNDYWASFNGVPGIELARTIRMVKANKYRSALPRLSHRSIEDRLEVEENNILECLKYSKEELGLK
;
A
#
# COMPACT_ATOMS: atom_id res chain seq x y z
N MET A 1 -28.31 39.94 48.80
CA MET A 1 -29.02 40.89 47.90
C MET A 1 -29.13 40.29 46.54
N ASN A 2 -30.35 39.91 46.25
CA ASN A 2 -31.14 39.72 45.01
C ASN A 2 -30.46 39.15 43.75
N ARG A 3 -30.58 37.83 43.64
CA ARG A 3 -30.74 37.05 42.43
C ARG A 3 -32.16 37.32 41.83
N ARG A 4 -32.37 38.33 41.01
CA ARG A 4 -33.59 38.51 40.17
C ARG A 4 -33.38 39.77 39.33
N LYS A 5 -32.77 39.57 38.12
CA LYS A 5 -32.94 40.41 36.92
C LYS A 5 -31.98 39.93 35.83
N PHE A 6 -32.24 38.73 35.30
CA PHE A 6 -31.66 38.32 34.04
C PHE A 6 -32.60 37.34 33.31
N LEU A 7 -33.80 37.83 33.07
CA LEU A 7 -34.78 37.20 32.19
C LEU A 7 -35.67 38.32 31.70
N TYR A 8 -35.45 38.74 30.49
CA TYR A 8 -36.36 39.31 29.52
C TYR A 8 -35.55 40.04 28.46
N ASN A 9 -35.22 39.31 27.42
CA ASN A 9 -35.09 39.73 26.04
C ASN A 9 -34.66 38.54 25.16
N CYS A 10 -35.60 37.59 24.97
CA CYS A 10 -35.56 36.68 23.84
C CYS A 10 -36.68 37.08 22.90
N THR A 11 -36.39 38.02 22.04
CA THR A 11 -37.21 38.31 20.85
C THR A 11 -36.85 37.30 19.78
N ALA A 12 -37.87 36.73 19.20
CA ALA A 12 -37.88 35.72 18.16
C ALA A 12 -36.87 36.01 17.02
N LEU A 13 -35.95 35.08 16.82
CA LEU A 13 -35.22 34.94 15.56
C LEU A 13 -35.66 33.64 14.89
N GLY A 14 -36.18 33.80 13.69
CA GLY A 14 -36.78 32.76 12.90
C GLY A 14 -35.87 31.56 12.70
N ILE A 15 -36.46 30.36 12.72
CA ILE A 15 -35.86 29.09 12.31
C ILE A 15 -35.65 29.17 10.78
N GLY A 16 -34.52 29.73 10.39
CA GLY A 16 -34.02 29.54 9.03
C GLY A 16 -33.46 28.13 8.95
N SER A 17 -34.07 27.23 8.18
CA SER A 17 -33.48 25.99 7.74
C SER A 17 -32.12 26.28 7.11
N MET A 18 -31.04 26.13 7.86
CA MET A 18 -29.71 26.01 7.27
C MET A 18 -29.69 24.69 6.53
N ALA A 19 -29.95 24.72 5.24
CA ALA A 19 -29.57 23.65 4.34
C ALA A 19 -28.06 23.46 4.49
N LEU A 20 -27.66 22.31 5.00
CA LEU A 20 -26.25 21.86 4.95
C LEU A 20 -25.79 22.01 3.49
N PRO A 21 -24.68 22.71 3.23
CA PRO A 21 -24.14 22.73 1.88
C PRO A 21 -23.87 21.28 1.49
N SER A 22 -24.55 20.81 0.45
CA SER A 22 -24.19 19.59 -0.23
C SER A 22 -22.68 19.70 -0.52
N LEU A 23 -21.87 18.79 0.02
CA LEU A 23 -20.48 18.61 -0.38
C LEU A 23 -20.48 18.29 -1.88
N ARG A 24 -20.54 19.31 -2.71
CA ARG A 24 -20.18 19.19 -4.11
C ARG A 24 -18.73 18.72 -4.08
N SER A 25 -18.50 17.50 -4.51
CA SER A 25 -17.18 17.00 -4.83
C SER A 25 -16.44 18.09 -5.59
N ALA A 26 -15.51 18.77 -4.92
CA ALA A 26 -14.65 19.71 -5.58
C ALA A 26 -13.91 18.93 -6.66
N TYR A 27 -14.15 19.27 -7.92
CA TYR A 27 -13.37 18.77 -9.05
C TYR A 27 -11.91 19.13 -8.78
N ILE A 28 -11.09 18.15 -8.46
CA ILE A 28 -9.64 18.28 -8.37
C ILE A 28 -9.12 18.01 -9.80
N PRO A 29 -8.66 19.05 -10.52
CA PRO A 29 -8.14 18.86 -11.86
C PRO A 29 -6.91 17.96 -11.81
N GLY A 30 -6.88 16.89 -12.60
CA GLY A 30 -5.67 16.12 -12.87
C GLY A 30 -5.40 14.94 -11.95
N THR A 31 -6.41 14.17 -11.54
CA THR A 31 -6.13 12.85 -10.93
C THR A 31 -5.62 11.90 -12.01
N VAL A 32 -4.38 11.46 -11.84
CA VAL A 32 -3.80 10.41 -12.69
C VAL A 32 -4.56 9.10 -12.43
N PRO A 33 -4.89 8.31 -13.47
CA PRO A 33 -5.48 6.99 -13.29
C PRO A 33 -4.64 6.11 -12.37
N MET A 34 -5.29 5.17 -11.69
CA MET A 34 -4.61 4.23 -10.80
C MET A 34 -3.58 3.39 -11.57
N GLY A 35 -2.35 3.31 -11.05
CA GLY A 35 -1.32 2.43 -11.57
C GLY A 35 -1.42 1.01 -11.03
N ILE A 36 -0.49 0.16 -11.42
CA ILE A 36 -0.47 -1.25 -11.03
C ILE A 36 0.90 -1.61 -10.46
N VAL A 37 0.90 -2.18 -9.25
CA VAL A 37 2.08 -2.82 -8.66
C VAL A 37 2.31 -4.16 -9.36
N VAL A 38 3.54 -4.45 -9.72
CA VAL A 38 3.91 -5.72 -10.39
C VAL A 38 3.42 -6.97 -9.65
N HIS A 39 3.26 -6.89 -8.33
CA HIS A 39 2.74 -7.99 -7.52
C HIS A 39 1.27 -8.33 -7.80
N SER A 40 0.49 -7.40 -8.36
CA SER A 40 -0.86 -7.70 -8.86
C SER A 40 -0.85 -8.72 -9.98
N TYR A 41 0.24 -8.80 -10.72
CA TYR A 41 0.50 -9.77 -11.76
C TYR A 41 1.49 -10.87 -11.33
N ALA A 42 1.43 -11.31 -10.08
CA ALA A 42 2.38 -12.28 -9.52
C ALA A 42 2.40 -13.62 -10.30
N ASN A 43 1.27 -14.04 -10.89
CA ASN A 43 1.19 -15.25 -11.70
C ASN A 43 1.74 -15.05 -13.14
N ARG A 44 1.76 -13.81 -13.66
CA ARG A 44 2.26 -13.48 -15.01
C ARG A 44 3.70 -12.93 -15.00
N TRP A 45 4.13 -12.31 -13.90
CA TRP A 45 5.46 -11.68 -13.80
C TRP A 45 6.56 -12.72 -13.86
N GLN A 46 7.42 -12.63 -14.90
CA GLN A 46 8.52 -13.56 -15.17
C GLN A 46 8.07 -15.04 -15.19
N SER A 47 6.78 -15.26 -15.48
CA SER A 47 6.21 -16.59 -15.55
C SER A 47 6.75 -17.39 -16.74
N LYS A 48 7.02 -18.66 -16.50
CA LYS A 48 7.34 -19.65 -17.56
C LYS A 48 6.08 -20.31 -18.13
N ALA A 49 4.90 -19.94 -17.63
CA ALA A 49 3.64 -20.48 -18.12
C ALA A 49 3.45 -20.10 -19.59
N LYS A 50 3.11 -21.08 -20.42
CA LYS A 50 2.81 -20.89 -21.83
C LYS A 50 1.32 -20.70 -22.02
N SER A 51 0.81 -19.48 -21.74
CA SER A 51 -0.53 -19.10 -22.07
C SER A 51 -0.51 -18.22 -23.32
N GLN A 52 -1.39 -18.51 -24.29
CA GLN A 52 -1.61 -17.63 -25.45
C GLN A 52 -2.52 -16.45 -25.10
N LYS A 53 -3.49 -16.67 -24.23
CA LYS A 53 -4.46 -15.65 -23.79
C LYS A 53 -3.83 -14.67 -22.79
N TYR A 54 -2.99 -15.17 -21.90
CA TYR A 54 -2.36 -14.41 -20.82
C TYR A 54 -0.83 -14.57 -20.83
N PRO A 55 -0.11 -14.03 -21.84
CA PRO A 55 1.34 -14.16 -21.91
C PRO A 55 2.04 -13.55 -20.70
N GLY A 56 3.12 -14.17 -20.25
CA GLY A 56 3.94 -13.68 -19.14
C GLY A 56 4.66 -12.38 -19.50
N PHE A 57 4.91 -11.56 -18.48
CA PHE A 57 5.71 -10.33 -18.61
C PHE A 57 7.18 -10.64 -18.32
N SER A 58 8.06 -10.47 -19.29
CA SER A 58 9.49 -10.74 -19.12
C SER A 58 10.27 -9.56 -18.53
N ASN A 59 9.74 -8.35 -18.61
CA ASN A 59 10.36 -7.12 -18.14
C ASN A 59 9.34 -5.99 -17.94
N ALA A 60 9.81 -4.84 -17.40
CA ALA A 60 8.97 -3.68 -17.12
C ALA A 60 8.30 -3.07 -18.35
N ILE A 61 8.91 -3.15 -19.54
CA ILE A 61 8.33 -2.61 -20.78
C ILE A 61 7.10 -3.40 -21.18
N HIS A 62 7.16 -4.73 -21.15
CA HIS A 62 5.99 -5.58 -21.46
C HIS A 62 4.83 -5.37 -20.46
N LEU A 63 5.15 -5.24 -19.18
CA LEU A 63 4.13 -4.91 -18.17
C LEU A 63 3.51 -3.54 -18.45
N MET A 64 4.33 -2.53 -18.77
CA MET A 64 3.89 -1.16 -19.02
C MET A 64 2.97 -1.09 -20.26
N GLU A 65 3.30 -1.79 -21.33
CA GLU A 65 2.47 -1.88 -22.54
C GLU A 65 1.09 -2.49 -22.24
N HIS A 66 1.06 -3.56 -21.49
CA HIS A 66 -0.20 -4.18 -21.06
C HIS A 66 -1.01 -3.25 -20.16
N CYS A 67 -0.39 -2.64 -19.15
CA CYS A 67 -1.05 -1.70 -18.23
C CYS A 67 -1.66 -0.51 -18.99
N HIS A 68 -0.96 0.01 -20.00
CA HIS A 68 -1.52 1.04 -20.89
C HIS A 68 -2.77 0.54 -21.62
N GLN A 69 -2.75 -0.67 -22.21
CA GLN A 69 -3.87 -1.24 -22.96
C GLN A 69 -5.14 -1.38 -22.11
N ILE A 70 -4.99 -1.71 -20.83
CA ILE A 70 -6.12 -1.86 -19.90
C ILE A 70 -6.51 -0.56 -19.16
N GLY A 71 -5.86 0.57 -19.49
CA GLY A 71 -6.22 1.89 -19.00
C GLY A 71 -5.67 2.23 -17.60
N ALA A 72 -4.59 1.59 -17.17
CA ALA A 72 -3.86 1.99 -15.96
C ALA A 72 -3.03 3.26 -16.21
N GLY A 73 -2.83 4.08 -15.16
CA GLY A 73 -2.08 5.35 -15.21
C GLY A 73 -0.57 5.20 -15.10
N GLY A 74 -0.08 4.06 -14.66
CA GLY A 74 1.34 3.80 -14.45
C GLY A 74 1.63 2.41 -13.94
N ILE A 75 2.90 2.16 -13.62
CA ILE A 75 3.34 0.91 -13.00
C ILE A 75 4.30 1.17 -11.84
N GLN A 76 4.29 0.28 -10.85
CA GLN A 76 5.35 0.15 -9.86
C GLN A 76 6.01 -1.22 -10.00
N VAL A 77 7.31 -1.25 -10.28
CA VAL A 77 8.01 -2.47 -10.68
C VAL A 77 9.41 -2.57 -10.07
N VAL A 78 9.90 -3.81 -9.89
CA VAL A 78 11.24 -4.07 -9.37
C VAL A 78 12.32 -3.53 -10.29
N VAL A 79 13.28 -2.77 -9.73
CA VAL A 79 14.36 -2.05 -10.44
C VAL A 79 15.63 -2.86 -10.61
N ARG A 80 15.71 -4.04 -10.00
CA ARG A 80 16.92 -4.86 -9.98
C ARG A 80 17.52 -5.05 -11.38
N ASP A 81 18.84 -4.84 -11.45
CA ASP A 81 19.68 -5.11 -12.62
C ASP A 81 19.32 -4.29 -13.88
N TRP A 82 18.65 -3.14 -13.74
CA TRP A 82 18.46 -2.23 -14.86
C TRP A 82 19.80 -1.62 -15.30
N THR A 83 20.09 -1.72 -16.59
CA THR A 83 21.20 -1.00 -17.22
C THR A 83 20.75 0.38 -17.66
N ALA A 84 21.70 1.28 -17.94
CA ALA A 84 21.41 2.61 -18.48
C ALA A 84 20.66 2.53 -19.83
N ASP A 85 21.01 1.58 -20.69
CA ASP A 85 20.31 1.34 -21.97
C ASP A 85 18.85 0.91 -21.74
N PHE A 86 18.62 -0.01 -20.80
CA PHE A 86 17.26 -0.43 -20.46
C PHE A 86 16.46 0.73 -19.84
N ALA A 87 17.05 1.51 -18.95
CA ALA A 87 16.42 2.67 -18.33
C ALA A 87 15.97 3.69 -19.38
N ASN A 88 16.83 4.00 -20.37
CA ASN A 88 16.49 4.89 -21.47
C ASN A 88 15.33 4.34 -22.33
N LYS A 89 15.37 3.06 -22.70
CA LYS A 89 14.27 2.41 -23.45
C LYS A 89 12.95 2.46 -22.68
N LEU A 90 13.01 2.24 -21.37
CA LEU A 90 11.82 2.28 -20.50
C LEU A 90 11.27 3.72 -20.37
N ARG A 91 12.16 4.73 -20.25
CA ARG A 91 11.77 6.15 -20.28
C ARG A 91 11.04 6.50 -21.57
N ASP A 92 11.64 6.20 -22.73
CA ASP A 92 11.07 6.52 -24.05
C ASP A 92 9.70 5.84 -24.23
N LYS A 93 9.57 4.60 -23.78
CA LYS A 93 8.29 3.88 -23.76
C LYS A 93 7.27 4.54 -22.86
N ARG A 94 7.65 4.88 -21.62
CA ARG A 94 6.82 5.55 -20.63
C ARG A 94 6.27 6.89 -21.17
N GLU A 95 7.15 7.70 -21.76
CA GLU A 95 6.78 9.01 -22.34
C GLU A 95 5.82 8.86 -23.52
N LYS A 96 6.12 7.91 -24.41
CA LYS A 96 5.23 7.60 -25.55
C LYS A 96 3.84 7.18 -25.11
N LEU A 97 3.71 6.44 -24.00
CA LEU A 97 2.43 5.93 -23.48
C LEU A 97 1.75 6.91 -22.51
N GLY A 98 2.44 7.97 -22.08
CA GLY A 98 1.91 8.95 -21.11
C GLY A 98 1.70 8.37 -19.71
N LEU A 99 2.47 7.35 -19.31
CA LEU A 99 2.35 6.68 -18.03
C LEU A 99 3.34 7.22 -16.99
N TYR A 100 3.02 7.09 -15.70
CA TYR A 100 4.02 7.24 -14.65
C TYR A 100 4.74 5.93 -14.35
N LEU A 101 5.89 6.04 -13.72
CA LEU A 101 6.72 4.91 -13.31
C LEU A 101 7.17 5.12 -11.87
N GLU A 102 7.02 4.10 -11.05
CA GLU A 102 7.64 3.97 -9.74
C GLU A 102 8.49 2.71 -9.67
N GLY A 103 9.58 2.78 -8.92
CA GLY A 103 10.44 1.63 -8.70
C GLY A 103 10.15 0.90 -7.39
N SER A 104 10.58 -0.35 -7.30
CA SER A 104 10.71 -1.08 -6.05
C SER A 104 12.15 -1.54 -5.89
N ILE A 105 12.83 -1.11 -4.81
CA ILE A 105 14.27 -1.24 -4.60
C ILE A 105 14.58 -1.80 -3.20
N ALA A 106 15.67 -2.54 -3.08
CA ALA A 106 16.21 -2.92 -1.78
C ALA A 106 17.14 -1.83 -1.25
N VAL A 107 17.07 -1.53 0.05
CA VAL A 107 18.01 -0.61 0.70
C VAL A 107 19.36 -1.30 0.98
N PRO A 108 20.50 -0.55 1.04
CA PRO A 108 21.81 -1.12 1.35
C PRO A 108 21.84 -1.65 2.79
N GLU A 109 22.29 -2.88 2.99
CA GLU A 109 22.45 -3.47 4.32
C GLU A 109 23.80 -3.03 4.97
N THR A 110 24.81 -2.77 4.15
CA THR A 110 26.16 -2.37 4.56
C THR A 110 26.70 -1.21 3.70
N GLN A 111 27.81 -0.60 4.12
CA GLN A 111 28.46 0.44 3.34
C GLN A 111 28.95 -0.08 1.96
N ALA A 112 29.28 -1.35 1.84
CA ALA A 112 29.70 -1.97 0.59
C ALA A 112 28.55 -2.05 -0.45
N ASP A 113 27.31 -2.02 -0.02
CA ASP A 113 26.15 -2.10 -0.91
C ASP A 113 25.77 -0.72 -1.50
N VAL A 114 26.25 0.37 -0.90
CA VAL A 114 25.87 1.75 -1.28
C VAL A 114 26.15 2.06 -2.76
N PRO A 115 27.29 1.68 -3.37
CA PRO A 115 27.53 1.96 -4.79
C PRO A 115 26.51 1.28 -5.71
N LYS A 116 26.14 0.03 -5.42
CA LYS A 116 25.09 -0.69 -6.18
C LYS A 116 23.74 -0.01 -6.03
N PHE A 117 23.35 0.34 -4.81
CA PHE A 117 22.13 1.07 -4.53
C PHE A 117 22.08 2.40 -5.27
N GLU A 118 23.17 3.18 -5.25
CA GLU A 118 23.27 4.46 -5.98
C GLU A 118 23.05 4.26 -7.49
N GLN A 119 23.65 3.23 -8.08
CA GLN A 119 23.47 2.95 -9.50
C GLN A 119 22.03 2.57 -9.83
N GLU A 120 21.37 1.77 -8.99
CA GLU A 120 19.97 1.41 -9.16
C GLU A 120 19.06 2.64 -9.03
N VAL A 121 19.34 3.57 -8.11
CA VAL A 121 18.62 4.85 -7.97
C VAL A 121 18.81 5.72 -9.22
N ILE A 122 20.04 5.83 -9.75
CA ILE A 122 20.34 6.58 -10.98
C ILE A 122 19.55 6.00 -12.16
N ASN A 123 19.62 4.69 -12.38
CA ASN A 123 18.91 4.05 -13.50
C ASN A 123 17.38 4.20 -13.36
N SER A 124 16.85 4.14 -12.12
CA SER A 124 15.44 4.39 -11.87
C SER A 124 15.03 5.81 -12.26
N LYS A 125 15.81 6.79 -11.84
CA LYS A 125 15.58 8.20 -12.17
C LYS A 125 15.66 8.45 -13.67
N GLU A 126 16.63 7.88 -14.36
CA GLU A 126 16.77 7.97 -15.83
C GLU A 126 15.54 7.37 -16.54
N ALA A 127 14.96 6.31 -16.00
CA ALA A 127 13.69 5.76 -16.49
C ALA A 127 12.47 6.65 -16.15
N GLY A 128 12.64 7.66 -15.28
CA GLY A 128 11.60 8.61 -14.86
C GLY A 128 10.89 8.23 -13.57
N ALA A 129 11.42 7.30 -12.78
CA ALA A 129 10.90 6.96 -11.45
C ALA A 129 11.52 7.91 -10.40
N ASN A 130 10.70 8.82 -9.87
CA ASN A 130 11.12 9.76 -8.81
C ASN A 130 10.70 9.31 -7.41
N ILE A 131 9.90 8.25 -7.31
CA ILE A 131 9.49 7.59 -6.08
C ILE A 131 9.89 6.12 -6.19
N LEU A 132 10.59 5.62 -5.15
CA LEU A 132 10.99 4.23 -5.04
C LEU A 132 10.38 3.64 -3.78
N ARG A 133 9.66 2.54 -3.92
CA ARG A 133 9.11 1.77 -2.81
C ARG A 133 10.17 0.82 -2.26
N THR A 134 10.19 0.62 -0.96
CA THR A 134 11.00 -0.41 -0.32
C THR A 134 10.26 -1.12 0.81
N VAL A 135 10.66 -2.34 1.11
CA VAL A 135 10.39 -3.03 2.37
C VAL A 135 11.70 -3.22 3.12
N THR A 136 11.66 -3.19 4.44
CA THR A 136 12.84 -3.35 5.28
C THR A 136 12.97 -4.75 5.88
N SER A 137 11.96 -5.61 5.69
CA SER A 137 11.95 -7.00 6.13
C SER A 137 11.81 -7.96 4.95
N LYS A 138 12.38 -9.15 5.08
CA LYS A 138 12.30 -10.22 4.06
C LYS A 138 11.06 -11.12 4.23
N GLY A 139 10.19 -10.84 5.23
CA GLY A 139 9.01 -11.67 5.51
C GLY A 139 8.05 -10.97 6.46
N ARG A 140 7.02 -11.70 6.88
CA ARG A 140 6.01 -11.20 7.80
C ARG A 140 6.46 -11.36 9.24
N ARG A 141 6.20 -10.37 10.08
CA ARG A 141 6.63 -10.29 11.48
C ARG A 141 6.38 -11.59 12.26
N TYR A 142 5.17 -12.08 12.19
CA TYR A 142 4.72 -13.29 12.91
C TYR A 142 5.23 -14.62 12.32
N GLU A 143 5.93 -14.57 11.18
CA GLU A 143 6.54 -15.74 10.56
C GLU A 143 8.05 -15.81 10.81
N ILE A 144 8.73 -14.65 10.87
CA ILE A 144 10.20 -14.61 10.88
C ILE A 144 10.83 -14.10 12.17
N PHE A 145 10.06 -13.46 13.06
CA PHE A 145 10.57 -13.01 14.36
C PHE A 145 9.98 -13.85 15.47
N HIS A 146 10.85 -14.45 16.26
CA HIS A 146 10.50 -15.40 17.31
C HIS A 146 10.72 -14.84 18.71
N SER A 147 11.13 -13.57 18.83
CA SER A 147 11.34 -12.88 20.09
C SER A 147 11.23 -11.35 19.95
N ALA A 148 11.10 -10.65 21.07
CA ALA A 148 11.19 -9.20 21.13
C ALA A 148 12.57 -8.69 20.70
N GLU A 149 13.63 -9.45 20.99
CA GLU A 149 15.02 -9.16 20.60
C GLU A 149 15.20 -9.21 19.08
N ASP A 150 14.54 -10.15 18.40
CA ASP A 150 14.55 -10.20 16.93
C ASP A 150 13.94 -8.94 16.33
N VAL A 151 12.83 -8.48 16.87
CA VAL A 151 12.17 -7.24 16.44
C VAL A 151 13.06 -6.02 16.72
N ALA A 152 13.69 -5.95 17.90
CA ALA A 152 14.61 -4.86 18.23
C ALA A 152 15.81 -4.82 17.28
N ARG A 153 16.39 -5.98 16.97
CA ARG A 153 17.50 -6.14 16.01
C ARG A 153 17.06 -5.72 14.62
N PHE A 154 15.89 -6.18 14.16
CA PHE A 154 15.30 -5.76 12.89
C PHE A 154 15.18 -4.24 12.78
N LYS A 155 14.55 -3.58 13.77
CA LYS A 155 14.38 -2.12 13.79
C LYS A 155 15.70 -1.38 13.73
N LYS A 156 16.70 -1.83 14.50
CA LYS A 156 18.05 -1.25 14.51
C LYS A 156 18.71 -1.36 13.13
N ASN A 157 18.65 -2.55 12.51
CA ASN A 157 19.26 -2.81 11.20
C ASN A 157 18.54 -2.02 10.09
N ALA A 158 17.21 -1.98 10.11
CA ALA A 158 16.40 -1.21 9.16
C ALA A 158 16.75 0.29 9.21
N LEU A 159 16.86 0.87 10.41
CA LEU A 159 17.28 2.26 10.58
C LEU A 159 18.71 2.51 10.08
N ALA A 160 19.64 1.58 10.29
CA ALA A 160 21.01 1.68 9.79
C ALA A 160 21.01 1.67 8.25
N SER A 161 20.29 0.75 7.63
CA SER A 161 20.13 0.67 6.16
C SER A 161 19.54 1.95 5.56
N LEU A 162 18.48 2.49 6.19
CA LEU A 162 17.87 3.74 5.73
C LEU A 162 18.81 4.95 5.86
N ARG A 163 19.66 4.99 6.90
CA ARG A 163 20.69 6.02 7.04
C ARG A 163 21.80 5.91 5.98
N LEU A 164 22.10 4.70 5.51
CA LEU A 164 23.03 4.51 4.39
C LEU A 164 22.40 4.95 3.05
N ALA A 165 21.10 4.73 2.88
CA ALA A 165 20.37 5.11 1.65
C ALA A 165 20.16 6.62 1.53
N GLU A 166 19.89 7.32 2.64
CA GLU A 166 19.44 8.72 2.66
C GLU A 166 20.36 9.69 1.92
N PRO A 167 21.70 9.70 2.07
CA PRO A 167 22.59 10.60 1.34
C PRO A 167 22.52 10.43 -0.18
N VAL A 168 22.33 9.19 -0.65
CA VAL A 168 22.15 8.88 -2.08
C VAL A 168 20.83 9.47 -2.59
N LEU A 169 19.75 9.24 -1.86
CA LEU A 169 18.41 9.73 -2.21
C LEU A 169 18.39 11.26 -2.30
N ARG A 170 18.98 11.94 -1.32
CA ARG A 170 19.14 13.39 -1.28
C ARG A 170 19.96 13.90 -2.47
N LYS A 171 21.13 13.30 -2.75
CA LYS A 171 21.99 13.63 -3.88
C LYS A 171 21.26 13.49 -5.21
N GLN A 172 20.52 12.40 -5.38
CA GLN A 172 19.80 12.11 -6.61
C GLN A 172 18.44 12.80 -6.70
N LYS A 173 17.93 13.39 -5.61
CA LYS A 173 16.58 13.98 -5.49
C LYS A 173 15.48 12.97 -5.82
N VAL A 174 15.60 11.76 -5.29
CA VAL A 174 14.64 10.67 -5.44
C VAL A 174 14.05 10.34 -4.07
N LYS A 175 12.75 10.15 -3.99
CA LYS A 175 12.04 9.80 -2.75
C LYS A 175 12.04 8.29 -2.54
N LEU A 176 12.28 7.85 -1.31
CA LEU A 176 12.14 6.46 -0.89
C LEU A 176 10.92 6.33 0.01
N ALA A 177 10.00 5.46 -0.36
CA ALA A 177 8.77 5.20 0.37
C ALA A 177 8.83 3.82 1.03
N ILE A 178 8.90 3.78 2.36
CA ILE A 178 8.87 2.53 3.13
C ILE A 178 7.42 2.05 3.19
N GLU A 179 7.17 0.84 2.74
CA GLU A 179 5.83 0.25 2.86
C GLU A 179 5.57 -0.18 4.31
N ASN A 180 4.38 0.16 4.85
CA ASN A 180 3.84 -0.51 6.02
C ASN A 180 3.43 -1.93 5.60
N HIS A 181 4.43 -2.78 5.48
CA HIS A 181 4.27 -4.19 5.16
C HIS A 181 3.71 -4.93 6.39
N LYS A 182 3.89 -6.24 6.51
CA LYS A 182 3.49 -7.00 7.70
C LYS A 182 4.65 -7.15 8.70
N ASP A 183 5.45 -6.08 8.87
CA ASP A 183 6.67 -6.02 9.70
C ASP A 183 6.63 -4.91 10.75
N TRP A 184 6.40 -3.66 10.35
CA TRP A 184 6.27 -2.53 11.25
C TRP A 184 4.82 -2.31 11.66
N ARG A 185 4.58 -2.07 12.94
CA ARG A 185 3.35 -1.39 13.36
C ARG A 185 3.45 0.10 13.07
N ALA A 186 2.31 0.76 12.88
CA ALA A 186 2.29 2.16 12.47
C ALA A 186 3.08 3.10 13.39
N ASP A 187 2.92 2.97 14.71
CA ASP A 187 3.65 3.80 15.68
C ASP A 187 5.18 3.55 15.65
N GLU A 188 5.59 2.33 15.37
CA GLU A 188 7.00 1.96 15.23
C GLU A 188 7.60 2.61 13.97
N LEU A 189 6.86 2.57 12.84
CA LEU A 189 7.29 3.19 11.59
C LEU A 189 7.34 4.71 11.70
N VAL A 190 6.34 5.35 12.32
CA VAL A 190 6.36 6.80 12.60
C VAL A 190 7.57 7.18 13.47
N THR A 191 7.88 6.37 14.49
CA THR A 191 9.06 6.60 15.33
C THR A 191 10.36 6.52 14.51
N ALA A 192 10.47 5.55 13.62
CA ALA A 192 11.61 5.41 12.72
C ALA A 192 11.76 6.61 11.78
N LEU A 193 10.68 7.08 11.17
CA LEU A 193 10.68 8.26 10.31
C LEU A 193 11.09 9.54 11.07
N LYS A 194 10.59 9.74 12.30
CA LYS A 194 10.99 10.86 13.16
C LYS A 194 12.47 10.81 13.54
N GLN A 195 13.07 9.63 13.68
CA GLN A 195 14.51 9.48 13.95
C GLN A 195 15.38 9.73 12.73
N LEU A 196 14.86 9.49 11.52
CA LEU A 196 15.57 9.75 10.26
C LEU A 196 15.56 11.23 9.90
N GLN A 197 14.52 11.97 10.22
CA GLN A 197 14.37 13.42 9.95
C GLN A 197 14.71 13.81 8.50
N SER A 198 14.26 13.01 7.53
CA SER A 198 14.57 13.22 6.11
C SER A 198 13.31 13.50 5.30
N GLU A 199 13.35 14.50 4.45
CA GLU A 199 12.31 14.79 3.45
C GLU A 199 12.34 13.81 2.27
N TRP A 200 13.39 12.99 2.16
CA TRP A 200 13.58 12.00 1.09
C TRP A 200 13.08 10.61 1.45
N ILE A 201 12.69 10.38 2.70
CA ILE A 201 12.18 9.10 3.18
C ILE A 201 10.78 9.29 3.76
N GLY A 202 9.80 8.59 3.20
CA GLY A 202 8.39 8.61 3.62
C GLY A 202 7.78 7.22 3.55
N VAL A 203 6.49 7.16 3.26
CA VAL A 203 5.70 5.92 3.32
C VAL A 203 5.06 5.59 1.98
N THR A 204 5.16 4.31 1.59
CA THR A 204 4.17 3.66 0.74
C THR A 204 3.04 3.20 1.65
N LEU A 205 1.92 3.89 1.64
CA LEU A 205 0.79 3.54 2.49
C LEU A 205 0.02 2.36 1.88
N ASP A 206 0.21 1.19 2.48
CA ASP A 206 -0.57 -0.01 2.15
C ASP A 206 -1.84 -0.04 3.01
N PHE A 207 -3.00 -0.19 2.37
CA PHE A 207 -4.30 -0.04 3.02
C PHE A 207 -4.71 -1.25 3.87
N GLY A 208 -4.14 -2.43 3.64
CA GLY A 208 -4.61 -3.67 4.25
C GLY A 208 -3.60 -4.46 5.06
N ASN A 209 -2.30 -4.20 4.91
CA ASN A 209 -1.26 -5.03 5.50
C ASN A 209 -1.28 -5.05 7.05
N SER A 210 -1.58 -3.90 7.67
CA SER A 210 -1.54 -3.75 9.13
C SER A 210 -2.61 -4.54 9.87
N ILE A 211 -3.66 -5.00 9.17
CA ILE A 211 -4.68 -5.91 9.75
C ILE A 211 -4.02 -7.19 10.27
N ALA A 212 -3.00 -7.69 9.56
CA ALA A 212 -2.22 -8.86 9.99
C ALA A 212 -1.39 -8.62 11.26
N LEU A 213 -1.24 -7.37 11.70
CA LEU A 213 -0.55 -6.95 12.92
C LEU A 213 -1.53 -6.50 14.01
N LEU A 214 -2.82 -6.81 13.86
CA LEU A 214 -3.93 -6.48 14.76
C LEU A 214 -4.12 -4.96 14.94
N GLU A 215 -3.88 -4.17 13.89
CA GLU A 215 -4.11 -2.74 13.90
C GLU A 215 -5.40 -2.39 13.15
N ASP A 216 -6.13 -1.40 13.66
CA ASP A 216 -7.29 -0.85 12.94
C ASP A 216 -6.82 -0.14 11.66
N PRO A 217 -7.35 -0.50 10.47
CA PRO A 217 -6.89 0.07 9.22
C PRO A 217 -7.00 1.59 9.13
N MET A 218 -8.07 2.18 9.70
CA MET A 218 -8.26 3.63 9.65
C MET A 218 -7.31 4.36 10.60
N GLU A 219 -7.09 3.83 11.81
CA GLU A 219 -6.10 4.38 12.74
C GLU A 219 -4.68 4.35 12.11
N VAL A 220 -4.34 3.31 11.35
CA VAL A 220 -3.07 3.22 10.62
C VAL A 220 -2.98 4.27 9.52
N VAL A 221 -4.03 4.43 8.73
CA VAL A 221 -4.10 5.46 7.68
C VAL A 221 -3.89 6.85 8.29
N GLU A 222 -4.62 7.20 9.34
CA GLU A 222 -4.51 8.51 10.01
C GLU A 222 -3.10 8.78 10.55
N LYS A 223 -2.42 7.76 11.08
CA LYS A 223 -1.04 7.88 11.58
C LYS A 223 0.00 8.05 10.48
N LEU A 224 -0.16 7.37 9.35
CA LEU A 224 0.86 7.29 8.31
C LEU A 224 0.65 8.29 7.17
N VAL A 225 -0.57 8.75 6.94
CA VAL A 225 -0.89 9.67 5.84
C VAL A 225 -0.06 10.97 5.83
N PRO A 226 0.40 11.54 6.98
CA PRO A 226 1.29 12.71 6.95
C PRO A 226 2.66 12.46 6.30
N TYR A 227 3.04 11.18 6.13
CA TYR A 227 4.33 10.78 5.56
C TYR A 227 4.18 10.14 4.17
N VAL A 228 2.97 10.11 3.60
CA VAL A 228 2.68 9.38 2.37
C VAL A 228 3.35 10.01 1.15
N PHE A 229 4.07 9.20 0.37
CA PHE A 229 4.57 9.55 -0.96
C PHE A 229 3.80 8.83 -2.06
N THR A 230 3.46 7.58 -1.84
CA THR A 230 2.71 6.72 -2.75
C THR A 230 1.87 5.72 -1.95
N THR A 231 1.00 4.97 -2.61
CA THR A 231 0.10 4.02 -1.94
C THR A 231 0.10 2.65 -2.60
N HIS A 232 -0.21 1.61 -1.81
CA HIS A 232 -0.68 0.32 -2.30
C HIS A 232 -2.17 0.19 -2.01
N VAL A 233 -2.95 0.32 -3.08
CA VAL A 233 -4.41 0.25 -3.03
C VAL A 233 -4.83 -1.21 -3.05
N LYS A 234 -5.52 -1.66 -2.01
CA LYS A 234 -6.12 -2.99 -1.93
C LYS A 234 -7.37 -2.96 -1.06
N ASN A 235 -8.28 -3.88 -1.26
CA ASN A 235 -9.37 -4.13 -0.33
C ASN A 235 -9.28 -5.55 0.19
N MET A 236 -9.80 -5.78 1.40
CA MET A 236 -9.57 -6.99 2.16
C MET A 236 -10.85 -7.71 2.50
N GLY A 237 -10.83 -9.03 2.32
CA GLY A 237 -11.81 -9.96 2.85
C GLY A 237 -11.25 -10.73 4.04
N VAL A 238 -12.09 -11.05 5.01
CA VAL A 238 -11.72 -11.79 6.22
C VAL A 238 -12.67 -12.94 6.49
N GLU A 239 -12.14 -14.02 7.10
CA GLU A 239 -12.89 -15.20 7.51
C GLU A 239 -12.27 -15.76 8.78
N GLU A 240 -13.10 -16.20 9.74
CA GLU A 240 -12.59 -16.87 10.95
C GLU A 240 -12.00 -18.24 10.61
N TYR A 241 -10.92 -18.62 11.26
CA TYR A 241 -10.44 -19.98 11.29
C TYR A 241 -9.93 -20.33 12.70
N ARG A 242 -9.62 -21.62 12.92
CA ARG A 242 -9.32 -22.17 14.25
C ARG A 242 -8.27 -21.40 15.04
N ASP A 243 -7.19 -20.97 14.38
CA ASP A 243 -6.04 -20.35 15.03
C ASP A 243 -6.05 -18.80 14.94
N GLY A 244 -7.15 -18.20 14.45
CA GLY A 244 -7.29 -16.76 14.28
C GLY A 244 -8.21 -16.38 13.13
N PHE A 245 -7.68 -15.74 12.07
CA PHE A 245 -8.47 -15.39 10.90
C PHE A 245 -7.66 -15.51 9.59
N LEU A 246 -8.39 -15.71 8.50
CA LEU A 246 -7.88 -15.67 7.15
C LEU A 246 -7.99 -14.23 6.63
N LEU A 247 -6.98 -13.77 5.92
CA LEU A 247 -6.91 -12.44 5.32
C LEU A 247 -6.58 -12.56 3.83
N SER A 248 -7.44 -12.04 2.98
CA SER A 248 -7.28 -12.12 1.52
C SER A 248 -7.46 -10.78 0.87
N GLU A 249 -6.63 -10.48 -0.12
CA GLU A 249 -6.95 -9.44 -1.09
C GLU A 249 -8.19 -9.87 -1.87
N VAL A 250 -9.13 -8.93 -2.07
CA VAL A 250 -10.34 -9.11 -2.87
C VAL A 250 -10.52 -7.89 -3.78
N PRO A 251 -11.23 -8.01 -4.92
CA PRO A 251 -11.47 -6.87 -5.80
C PRO A 251 -11.99 -5.65 -5.03
N LEU A 252 -11.60 -4.46 -5.45
CA LEU A 252 -12.04 -3.19 -4.84
C LEU A 252 -13.58 -3.13 -4.86
N GLY A 253 -14.16 -2.69 -3.74
CA GLY A 253 -15.62 -2.69 -3.56
C GLY A 253 -16.18 -3.97 -2.95
N ASN A 254 -15.47 -5.09 -3.00
CA ASN A 254 -15.91 -6.36 -2.43
C ASN A 254 -15.40 -6.60 -0.99
N GLY A 255 -14.40 -5.84 -0.55
CA GLY A 255 -13.86 -5.91 0.80
C GLY A 255 -14.51 -4.93 1.78
N PHE A 256 -14.01 -4.89 3.01
CA PHE A 256 -14.61 -4.12 4.10
C PHE A 256 -13.95 -2.76 4.35
N LEU A 257 -12.84 -2.43 3.70
CA LEU A 257 -12.17 -1.14 3.89
C LEU A 257 -12.97 0.00 3.23
N ASN A 258 -13.06 1.13 3.92
CA ASN A 258 -13.66 2.34 3.35
C ASN A 258 -12.71 3.04 2.39
N MET A 259 -12.67 2.57 1.16
CA MET A 259 -11.75 3.02 0.12
C MET A 259 -11.88 4.51 -0.19
N GLN A 260 -13.11 5.05 -0.23
CA GLN A 260 -13.36 6.45 -0.53
C GLN A 260 -12.77 7.38 0.56
N GLN A 261 -12.94 7.01 1.84
CA GLN A 261 -12.38 7.77 2.95
C GLN A 261 -10.86 7.76 2.92
N ILE A 262 -10.24 6.58 2.71
CA ILE A 262 -8.78 6.44 2.65
C ILE A 262 -8.19 7.26 1.51
N VAL A 263 -8.74 7.14 0.31
CA VAL A 263 -8.29 7.92 -0.87
C VAL A 263 -8.45 9.42 -0.64
N THR A 264 -9.55 9.85 -0.02
CA THR A 264 -9.78 11.26 0.31
C THR A 264 -8.72 11.78 1.28
N LEU A 265 -8.42 11.06 2.35
CA LEU A 265 -7.38 11.45 3.31
C LEU A 265 -6.00 11.53 2.66
N CYS A 266 -5.64 10.56 1.83
CA CYS A 266 -4.37 10.60 1.09
C CYS A 266 -4.26 11.85 0.21
N LYS A 267 -5.30 12.18 -0.57
CA LYS A 267 -5.32 13.37 -1.44
C LYS A 267 -5.28 14.69 -0.65
N GLN A 268 -5.91 14.74 0.52
CA GLN A 268 -5.88 15.92 1.39
C GLN A 268 -4.48 16.21 1.95
N HIS A 269 -3.72 15.17 2.30
CA HIS A 269 -2.35 15.31 2.84
C HIS A 269 -1.29 15.49 1.76
N ASN A 270 -1.47 14.84 0.62
CA ASN A 270 -0.55 14.96 -0.52
C ASN A 270 -1.35 14.93 -1.83
N SER A 271 -1.57 16.08 -2.44
CA SER A 271 -2.32 16.19 -3.69
C SER A 271 -1.62 15.52 -4.89
N ALA A 272 -0.32 15.25 -4.78
CA ALA A 272 0.49 14.58 -5.80
C ALA A 272 0.67 13.06 -5.53
N VAL A 273 -0.02 12.51 -4.53
CA VAL A 273 0.07 11.09 -4.19
C VAL A 273 -0.40 10.21 -5.36
N THR A 274 0.36 9.17 -5.64
CA THR A 274 0.02 8.16 -6.63
C THR A 274 -0.69 6.97 -5.97
N PHE A 275 -1.65 6.40 -6.69
CA PHE A 275 -2.43 5.25 -6.24
C PHE A 275 -2.08 4.05 -7.11
N ASN A 276 -1.46 3.03 -6.53
CA ASN A 276 -1.02 1.81 -7.21
C ASN A 276 -1.80 0.61 -6.69
N LEU A 277 -2.51 -0.08 -7.57
CA LEU A 277 -3.24 -1.29 -7.23
C LEU A 277 -2.27 -2.40 -6.82
N GLU A 278 -2.50 -3.01 -5.66
CA GLU A 278 -1.85 -4.25 -5.24
C GLU A 278 -2.90 -5.33 -4.91
N MET A 279 -3.56 -5.82 -5.96
CA MET A 279 -4.51 -6.93 -5.90
C MET A 279 -3.78 -8.25 -6.16
N ILE A 280 -3.23 -8.85 -5.11
CA ILE A 280 -2.50 -10.12 -5.25
C ILE A 280 -3.48 -11.28 -5.29
N THR A 281 -3.49 -12.00 -6.42
CA THR A 281 -4.36 -13.16 -6.64
C THR A 281 -3.69 -14.42 -6.13
N ARG A 282 -4.08 -14.86 -4.92
CA ARG A 282 -3.49 -16.00 -4.18
C ARG A 282 -4.49 -16.58 -3.18
N ASP A 283 -4.12 -17.68 -2.52
CA ASP A 283 -4.87 -18.20 -1.38
C ASP A 283 -4.80 -17.21 -0.19
N PRO A 284 -5.82 -17.19 0.68
CA PRO A 284 -5.84 -16.35 1.86
C PRO A 284 -4.65 -16.57 2.76
N LEU A 285 -4.15 -15.52 3.38
CA LEU A 285 -3.11 -15.60 4.40
C LEU A 285 -3.73 -16.04 5.72
N GLU A 286 -3.08 -16.98 6.40
CA GLU A 286 -3.40 -17.33 7.76
C GLU A 286 -2.77 -16.33 8.73
N ILE A 287 -3.59 -15.72 9.58
CA ILE A 287 -3.14 -14.85 10.67
C ILE A 287 -3.40 -15.57 11.99
N PRO A 288 -2.39 -16.31 12.50
CA PRO A 288 -2.57 -17.23 13.64
C PRO A 288 -2.52 -16.51 15.00
N CYS A 289 -3.28 -15.42 15.13
CA CYS A 289 -3.24 -14.53 16.30
C CYS A 289 -3.77 -15.13 17.61
N LEU A 290 -4.34 -16.35 17.55
CA LEU A 290 -4.73 -17.12 18.74
C LEU A 290 -3.66 -18.14 19.18
N LYS A 291 -2.52 -18.23 18.46
CA LYS A 291 -1.38 -19.07 18.83
C LYS A 291 -0.33 -18.29 19.59
N ASN A 292 0.32 -18.94 20.55
CA ASN A 292 1.37 -18.32 21.37
C ASN A 292 2.55 -17.80 20.51
N ASP A 293 2.96 -18.55 19.50
CA ASP A 293 4.10 -18.20 18.64
C ASP A 293 3.90 -16.85 17.90
N TYR A 294 2.65 -16.52 17.53
CA TYR A 294 2.33 -15.23 16.95
C TYR A 294 2.78 -14.08 17.86
N TRP A 295 2.58 -14.22 19.18
CA TRP A 295 2.83 -13.17 20.18
C TRP A 295 4.30 -13.02 20.53
N ALA A 296 5.16 -13.95 20.19
CA ALA A 296 6.59 -13.86 20.49
C ALA A 296 7.25 -12.55 20.00
N SER A 297 6.72 -11.98 18.89
CA SER A 297 7.22 -10.72 18.32
C SER A 297 6.41 -9.48 18.70
N PHE A 298 5.33 -9.60 19.49
CA PHE A 298 4.39 -8.51 19.83
C PHE A 298 4.46 -8.12 21.31
N ASN A 299 5.63 -7.73 21.78
CA ASN A 299 5.78 -7.28 23.17
C ASN A 299 5.00 -5.97 23.43
N GLY A 300 4.15 -5.97 24.45
CA GLY A 300 3.42 -4.79 24.91
C GLY A 300 2.17 -4.42 24.09
N VAL A 301 1.72 -5.28 23.16
CA VAL A 301 0.44 -5.05 22.47
C VAL A 301 -0.71 -5.37 23.43
N PRO A 302 -1.62 -4.40 23.68
CA PRO A 302 -2.73 -4.61 24.59
C PRO A 302 -3.71 -5.68 24.08
N GLY A 303 -4.24 -6.52 24.96
CA GLY A 303 -5.24 -7.55 24.59
C GLY A 303 -6.52 -6.97 23.96
N ILE A 304 -6.82 -5.69 24.21
CA ILE A 304 -7.96 -5.00 23.60
C ILE A 304 -7.83 -4.91 22.06
N GLU A 305 -6.61 -4.87 21.52
CA GLU A 305 -6.40 -4.82 20.07
C GLU A 305 -6.77 -6.17 19.43
N LEU A 306 -6.41 -7.29 20.06
CA LEU A 306 -6.89 -8.61 19.64
C LEU A 306 -8.42 -8.68 19.67
N ALA A 307 -9.05 -8.22 20.77
CA ALA A 307 -10.51 -8.25 20.90
C ALA A 307 -11.20 -7.38 19.82
N ARG A 308 -10.64 -6.20 19.51
CA ARG A 308 -11.14 -5.32 18.44
C ARG A 308 -11.01 -6.00 17.08
N THR A 309 -9.85 -6.60 16.79
CA THR A 309 -9.60 -7.30 15.51
C THR A 309 -10.55 -8.49 15.33
N ILE A 310 -10.70 -9.35 16.34
CA ILE A 310 -11.64 -10.49 16.25
C ILE A 310 -13.09 -10.01 16.08
N ARG A 311 -13.50 -8.93 16.76
CA ARG A 311 -14.81 -8.32 16.55
C ARG A 311 -14.97 -7.79 15.12
N MET A 312 -13.95 -7.12 14.58
CA MET A 312 -13.92 -6.63 13.22
C MET A 312 -14.05 -7.79 12.21
N VAL A 313 -13.30 -8.88 12.40
CA VAL A 313 -13.37 -10.09 11.57
C VAL A 313 -14.79 -10.67 11.56
N LYS A 314 -15.42 -10.81 12.74
CA LYS A 314 -16.80 -11.33 12.86
C LYS A 314 -17.82 -10.41 12.18
N ALA A 315 -17.68 -9.10 12.34
CA ALA A 315 -18.61 -8.12 11.76
C ALA A 315 -18.48 -8.00 10.24
N ASN A 316 -17.29 -8.29 9.69
CA ASN A 316 -16.99 -8.13 8.27
C ASN A 316 -16.69 -9.46 7.56
N LYS A 317 -17.21 -10.58 8.09
CA LYS A 317 -17.06 -11.88 7.45
C LYS A 317 -17.41 -11.77 5.96
N TYR A 318 -16.49 -12.25 5.12
CA TYR A 318 -16.70 -12.21 3.67
C TYR A 318 -17.98 -12.97 3.27
N ARG A 319 -18.74 -12.42 2.33
CA ARG A 319 -20.11 -12.92 2.01
C ARG A 319 -20.13 -14.34 1.47
N SER A 320 -19.03 -14.79 0.87
CA SER A 320 -18.82 -16.15 0.38
C SER A 320 -17.52 -16.70 0.96
N ALA A 321 -17.10 -17.92 0.61
CA ALA A 321 -15.76 -18.38 0.93
C ALA A 321 -14.72 -17.48 0.27
N LEU A 322 -13.63 -17.16 0.98
CA LEU A 322 -12.52 -16.41 0.42
C LEU A 322 -11.92 -17.14 -0.81
N PRO A 323 -11.43 -16.41 -1.81
CA PRO A 323 -10.87 -17.00 -3.02
C PRO A 323 -9.74 -17.98 -2.70
N ARG A 324 -9.78 -19.19 -3.29
CA ARG A 324 -8.72 -20.19 -3.20
C ARG A 324 -8.28 -20.59 -4.60
N LEU A 325 -6.98 -20.56 -4.83
CA LEU A 325 -6.39 -20.69 -6.16
C LEU A 325 -5.46 -21.89 -6.30
N SER A 326 -4.96 -22.44 -5.18
CA SER A 326 -3.98 -23.54 -5.16
C SER A 326 -4.44 -24.76 -5.94
N HIS A 327 -5.76 -25.00 -6.01
CA HIS A 327 -6.37 -26.15 -6.71
C HIS A 327 -6.76 -25.86 -8.16
N ARG A 328 -6.59 -24.60 -8.63
CA ARG A 328 -6.96 -24.20 -9.99
C ARG A 328 -5.83 -24.49 -10.98
N SER A 329 -6.20 -24.68 -12.23
CA SER A 329 -5.22 -24.71 -13.32
C SER A 329 -4.47 -23.39 -13.44
N ILE A 330 -3.29 -23.42 -14.08
CA ILE A 330 -2.54 -22.17 -14.27
C ILE A 330 -3.34 -21.17 -15.13
N GLU A 331 -4.04 -21.64 -16.16
CA GLU A 331 -4.86 -20.80 -17.03
C GLU A 331 -5.99 -20.12 -16.24
N ASP A 332 -6.69 -20.88 -15.38
CA ASP A 332 -7.74 -20.31 -14.50
C ASP A 332 -7.18 -19.27 -13.53
N ARG A 333 -5.96 -19.49 -12.98
CA ARG A 333 -5.32 -18.50 -12.09
C ARG A 333 -4.99 -17.20 -12.82
N LEU A 334 -4.49 -17.31 -14.06
CA LEU A 334 -4.18 -16.16 -14.90
C LEU A 334 -5.44 -15.39 -15.30
N GLU A 335 -6.53 -16.10 -15.59
CA GLU A 335 -7.82 -15.48 -15.88
C GLU A 335 -8.41 -14.75 -14.66
N VAL A 336 -8.36 -15.37 -13.48
CA VAL A 336 -8.81 -14.73 -12.23
C VAL A 336 -7.97 -13.51 -11.91
N GLU A 337 -6.63 -13.58 -12.07
CA GLU A 337 -5.72 -12.46 -11.86
C GLU A 337 -6.08 -11.27 -12.75
N GLU A 338 -6.26 -11.51 -14.06
CA GLU A 338 -6.64 -10.47 -15.03
C GLU A 338 -8.01 -9.84 -14.68
N ASN A 339 -9.01 -10.67 -14.43
CA ASN A 339 -10.36 -10.21 -14.11
C ASN A 339 -10.41 -9.39 -12.83
N ASN A 340 -9.69 -9.81 -11.78
CA ASN A 340 -9.58 -9.05 -10.53
C ASN A 340 -9.00 -7.65 -10.77
N ILE A 341 -7.96 -7.54 -11.60
CA ILE A 341 -7.32 -6.26 -11.91
C ILE A 341 -8.25 -5.36 -12.71
N LEU A 342 -8.91 -5.90 -13.73
CA LEU A 342 -9.87 -5.14 -14.56
C LEU A 342 -11.06 -4.63 -13.71
N GLU A 343 -11.60 -5.46 -12.82
CA GLU A 343 -12.66 -5.06 -11.88
C GLU A 343 -12.17 -3.92 -10.96
N CYS A 344 -10.96 -4.03 -10.43
CA CYS A 344 -10.36 -2.99 -9.59
C CYS A 344 -10.15 -1.68 -10.34
N LEU A 345 -9.65 -1.70 -11.58
CA LEU A 345 -9.47 -0.49 -12.39
C LEU A 345 -10.82 0.17 -12.70
N LYS A 346 -11.84 -0.62 -13.03
CA LYS A 346 -13.20 -0.12 -13.22
C LYS A 346 -13.71 0.58 -11.96
N TYR A 347 -13.64 -0.09 -10.80
CA TYR A 347 -14.06 0.49 -9.52
C TYR A 347 -13.30 1.77 -9.18
N SER A 348 -11.98 1.80 -9.40
CA SER A 348 -11.17 2.98 -9.12
C SER A 348 -11.60 4.20 -9.92
N LYS A 349 -11.98 3.99 -11.18
CA LYS A 349 -12.46 5.03 -12.09
C LYS A 349 -13.87 5.51 -11.74
N GLU A 350 -14.77 4.59 -11.45
CA GLU A 350 -16.20 4.87 -11.22
C GLU A 350 -16.47 5.40 -9.81
N GLU A 351 -15.84 4.79 -8.79
CA GLU A 351 -16.15 5.04 -7.37
C GLU A 351 -15.11 5.90 -6.65
N LEU A 352 -13.81 5.83 -7.03
CA LEU A 352 -12.74 6.56 -6.34
C LEU A 352 -12.28 7.81 -7.07
N GLY A 353 -12.80 8.07 -8.28
CA GLY A 353 -12.43 9.24 -9.09
C GLY A 353 -10.95 9.25 -9.48
N LEU A 354 -10.33 8.08 -9.68
CA LEU A 354 -8.98 7.91 -10.18
C LEU A 354 -9.04 7.67 -11.70
N LYS A 355 -9.06 8.79 -12.47
CA LYS A 355 -9.31 8.81 -13.93
C LYS A 355 -8.13 9.36 -14.67
#